data_b731c0d7d4c68ed9f583eaa22b5a0652
#
_entry.id   b731c0d7d4c68ed9f583eaa22b5a0652
#
_cell.length_a   1.000
_cell.length_b   1.000
_cell.length_c   1.000
_cell.angle_alpha   90.00
_cell.angle_beta   90.00
_cell.angle_gamma   90.00
#
_symmetry.space_group_name_H-M   'P 1'
#
loop_
_entity.id
_entity.type
_entity.pdbx_description
1 polymer ?
#
loop_
_entity_poly.entity_id
_entity_poly.type
_entity_poly.pdbx_seq_one_letter_code
_entity_poly.pdbx_strand_id
1 'polypeptide(L)'
;SFPTRRSSDLVEEIQEIKQFIKAYVKSHSFIQTLVLGISGGQDSTLTGKLAQLAVNELKEEGRNCKFIAVKLPYGVQQDAHEVEDALEFINPDTTYTVNIKPAVDQSVQSLSEAGIKLTDFQKGNEKARERMKVQFSIASNTQGIVLGTDHSAENITGFYTKYGDGAADIAPIFGLNKRQGKQLLAYLGAPKHLYEKVPTADLEDDKPQLPDEEALGVSYHDIDDYLRSEERRV
;
A
#
# COMPACT_ATOMS: atom_id res chain seq x y z
N SER A 1 -23.16 -9.99 -16.05
CA SER A 1 -22.04 -9.06 -16.31
C SER A 1 -22.40 -7.69 -15.74
N PHE A 2 -21.69 -7.26 -14.71
CA PHE A 2 -21.88 -5.92 -14.14
C PHE A 2 -21.36 -4.87 -15.12
N PRO A 3 -22.01 -3.71 -15.22
CA PRO A 3 -21.54 -2.66 -16.10
C PRO A 3 -20.14 -2.21 -15.68
N THR A 4 -19.21 -2.27 -16.62
CA THR A 4 -17.93 -1.56 -16.48
C THR A 4 -18.22 -0.09 -16.22
N ARG A 5 -17.58 0.50 -15.19
CA ARG A 5 -17.66 1.95 -14.95
C ARG A 5 -17.32 2.68 -16.25
N ARG A 6 -18.04 3.77 -16.51
CA ARG A 6 -17.72 4.62 -17.66
C ARG A 6 -16.35 5.29 -17.45
N SER A 7 -15.66 5.61 -18.53
CA SER A 7 -14.39 6.33 -18.45
C SER A 7 -14.50 7.64 -17.64
N SER A 8 -15.65 8.33 -17.72
CA SER A 8 -15.95 9.53 -16.93
C SER A 8 -15.91 9.28 -15.42
N ASP A 9 -16.46 8.15 -14.97
CA ASP A 9 -16.54 7.80 -13.55
C ASP A 9 -15.14 7.48 -12.99
N LEU A 10 -14.26 6.88 -13.80
CA LEU A 10 -12.86 6.61 -13.42
C LEU A 10 -12.05 7.90 -13.31
N VAL A 11 -12.26 8.85 -14.23
CA VAL A 11 -11.61 10.17 -14.17
C VAL A 11 -12.04 10.92 -12.91
N GLU A 12 -13.33 10.91 -12.60
CA GLU A 12 -13.88 11.57 -11.41
C GLU A 12 -13.28 10.98 -10.13
N GLU A 13 -13.23 9.66 -10.01
CA GLU A 13 -12.62 8.96 -8.87
C GLU A 13 -11.14 9.32 -8.68
N ILE A 14 -10.36 9.34 -9.78
CA ILE A 14 -8.95 9.77 -9.74
C ILE A 14 -8.84 11.21 -9.26
N GLN A 15 -9.67 12.10 -9.74
CA GLN A 15 -9.66 13.51 -9.34
C GLN A 15 -10.04 13.66 -7.86
N GLU A 16 -11.05 12.96 -7.38
CA GLU A 16 -11.47 12.99 -5.98
C GLU A 16 -10.34 12.54 -5.05
N ILE A 17 -9.67 11.43 -5.35
CA ILE A 17 -8.55 10.93 -4.55
C ILE A 17 -7.37 11.91 -4.56
N LYS A 18 -7.01 12.45 -5.72
CA LYS A 18 -5.96 13.48 -5.81
C LYS A 18 -6.33 14.74 -5.02
N GLN A 19 -7.56 15.21 -5.12
CA GLN A 19 -8.03 16.38 -4.37
C GLN A 19 -8.02 16.14 -2.86
N PHE A 20 -8.39 14.95 -2.41
CA PHE A 20 -8.27 14.57 -1.00
C PHE A 20 -6.82 14.71 -0.50
N ILE A 21 -5.86 14.12 -1.21
CA ILE A 21 -4.43 14.23 -0.86
C ILE A 21 -3.97 15.69 -0.86
N LYS A 22 -4.29 16.44 -1.92
CA LYS A 22 -3.89 17.85 -2.06
C LYS A 22 -4.50 18.73 -0.97
N ALA A 23 -5.77 18.55 -0.65
CA ALA A 23 -6.45 19.30 0.40
C ALA A 23 -5.83 19.04 1.76
N TYR A 24 -5.48 17.79 2.07
CA TYR A 24 -4.80 17.42 3.31
C TYR A 24 -3.43 18.10 3.43
N VAL A 25 -2.61 18.03 2.38
CA VAL A 25 -1.30 18.69 2.35
C VAL A 25 -1.42 20.22 2.49
N LYS A 26 -2.39 20.82 1.80
CA LYS A 26 -2.61 22.29 1.87
C LYS A 26 -3.07 22.76 3.25
N SER A 27 -3.89 21.94 3.94
CA SER A 27 -4.36 22.28 5.29
C SER A 27 -3.31 22.12 6.39
N HIS A 28 -2.19 21.48 6.08
CA HIS A 28 -1.10 21.22 7.04
C HIS A 28 0.23 21.73 6.48
N SER A 29 0.58 22.98 6.81
CA SER A 29 1.76 23.67 6.26
C SER A 29 3.09 22.97 6.53
N PHE A 30 3.19 22.16 7.59
CA PHE A 30 4.40 21.42 7.95
C PHE A 30 4.69 20.24 7.01
N ILE A 31 3.70 19.73 6.26
CA ILE A 31 3.90 18.56 5.41
C ILE A 31 4.74 18.93 4.20
N GLN A 32 5.94 18.35 4.10
CA GLN A 32 6.85 18.53 2.98
C GLN A 32 7.02 17.26 2.15
N THR A 33 6.66 16.08 2.70
CA THR A 33 6.79 14.80 2.02
C THR A 33 5.60 13.90 2.28
N LEU A 34 5.29 13.06 1.29
CA LEU A 34 4.38 11.91 1.40
C LEU A 34 5.22 10.65 1.28
N VAL A 35 5.13 9.75 2.23
CA VAL A 35 5.95 8.53 2.30
C VAL A 35 5.08 7.30 2.13
N LEU A 36 5.51 6.37 1.29
CA LEU A 36 4.79 5.12 1.04
C LEU A 36 5.75 3.97 0.76
N GLY A 37 5.54 2.84 1.43
CA GLY A 37 6.18 1.57 1.11
C GLY A 37 5.60 0.97 -0.17
N ILE A 38 6.46 0.59 -1.12
CA ILE A 38 6.06 -0.01 -2.41
C ILE A 38 6.39 -1.49 -2.38
N SER A 39 5.36 -2.32 -2.34
CA SER A 39 5.47 -3.78 -2.34
C SER A 39 5.48 -4.40 -3.75
N GLY A 40 5.15 -3.62 -4.79
CA GLY A 40 4.89 -4.12 -6.14
C GLY A 40 3.46 -4.66 -6.35
N GLY A 41 2.64 -4.69 -5.30
CA GLY A 41 1.24 -5.07 -5.37
C GLY A 41 0.34 -3.95 -5.92
N GLN A 42 -0.91 -4.31 -6.21
CA GLN A 42 -1.92 -3.42 -6.78
C GLN A 42 -2.11 -2.13 -5.98
N ASP A 43 -2.29 -2.25 -4.66
CA ASP A 43 -2.72 -1.13 -3.82
C ASP A 43 -1.60 -0.12 -3.60
N SER A 44 -0.38 -0.58 -3.32
CA SER A 44 0.78 0.33 -3.18
C SER A 44 1.15 1.00 -4.50
N THR A 45 1.00 0.30 -5.62
CA THR A 45 1.24 0.86 -6.96
C THR A 45 0.21 1.95 -7.28
N LEU A 46 -1.08 1.70 -7.02
CA LEU A 46 -2.15 2.68 -7.25
C LEU A 46 -1.99 3.90 -6.34
N THR A 47 -1.83 3.68 -5.05
CA THR A 47 -1.66 4.78 -4.07
C THR A 47 -0.43 5.62 -4.38
N GLY A 48 0.69 4.98 -4.72
CA GLY A 48 1.92 5.67 -5.10
C GLY A 48 1.76 6.51 -6.36
N LYS A 49 1.08 5.99 -7.39
CA LYS A 49 0.81 6.74 -8.62
C LYS A 49 -0.07 7.96 -8.38
N LEU A 50 -1.16 7.78 -7.64
CA LEU A 50 -2.07 8.89 -7.30
C LEU A 50 -1.39 9.94 -6.43
N ALA A 51 -0.57 9.53 -5.47
CA ALA A 51 0.22 10.43 -4.64
C ALA A 51 1.22 11.25 -5.47
N GLN A 52 1.95 10.63 -6.40
CA GLN A 52 2.89 11.35 -7.26
C GLN A 52 2.17 12.33 -8.18
N LEU A 53 1.02 11.95 -8.74
CA LEU A 53 0.20 12.86 -9.56
C LEU A 53 -0.29 14.07 -8.74
N ALA A 54 -0.78 13.84 -7.52
CA ALA A 54 -1.22 14.91 -6.61
C ALA A 54 -0.04 15.84 -6.24
N VAL A 55 1.14 15.30 -5.98
CA VAL A 55 2.35 16.07 -5.68
C VAL A 55 2.78 16.91 -6.89
N ASN A 56 2.71 16.39 -8.09
CA ASN A 56 3.01 17.15 -9.31
C ASN A 56 2.08 18.36 -9.45
N GLU A 57 0.78 18.18 -9.25
CA GLU A 57 -0.18 19.30 -9.27
C GLU A 57 0.08 20.31 -8.15
N LEU A 58 0.42 19.86 -6.92
CA LEU A 58 0.79 20.74 -5.82
C LEU A 58 2.01 21.62 -6.17
N LYS A 59 3.01 21.05 -6.85
CA LYS A 59 4.18 21.82 -7.31
C LYS A 59 3.80 22.86 -8.36
N GLU A 60 2.94 22.52 -9.31
CA GLU A 60 2.42 23.46 -10.30
C GLU A 60 1.64 24.62 -9.65
N GLU A 61 0.95 24.34 -8.55
CA GLU A 61 0.25 25.33 -7.73
C GLU A 61 1.17 26.10 -6.77
N GLY A 62 2.49 25.89 -6.83
CA GLY A 62 3.48 26.56 -6.00
C GLY A 62 3.66 26.00 -4.59
N ARG A 63 3.02 24.85 -4.28
CA ARG A 63 3.17 24.13 -3.00
C ARG A 63 4.29 23.10 -3.09
N ASN A 64 5.43 23.38 -2.45
CA ASN A 64 6.54 22.43 -2.42
C ASN A 64 6.18 21.20 -1.57
N CYS A 65 6.09 20.06 -2.21
CA CYS A 65 5.88 18.74 -1.59
C CYS A 65 6.56 17.69 -2.47
N LYS A 66 7.05 16.61 -1.89
CA LYS A 66 7.66 15.48 -2.61
C LYS A 66 6.99 14.17 -2.24
N PHE A 67 6.95 13.24 -3.19
CA PHE A 67 6.60 11.86 -2.94
C PHE A 67 7.85 11.01 -2.78
N ILE A 68 7.92 10.24 -1.69
CA ILE A 68 9.00 9.32 -1.35
C ILE A 68 8.46 7.89 -1.39
N ALA A 69 8.94 7.11 -2.34
CA ALA A 69 8.71 5.67 -2.39
C ALA A 69 9.78 4.93 -1.59
N VAL A 70 9.38 3.92 -0.83
CA VAL A 70 10.31 3.14 -0.01
C VAL A 70 10.23 1.66 -0.38
N LYS A 71 11.36 1.08 -0.79
CA LYS A 71 11.54 -0.37 -0.93
C LYS A 71 11.95 -0.93 0.42
N LEU A 72 11.26 -1.97 0.88
CA LEU A 72 11.42 -2.57 2.21
C LEU A 72 11.65 -4.09 2.12
N PRO A 73 12.72 -4.54 1.42
CA PRO A 73 12.98 -5.96 1.27
C PRO A 73 13.36 -6.62 2.61
N TYR A 74 12.92 -7.85 2.80
CA TYR A 74 13.45 -8.75 3.81
C TYR A 74 14.52 -9.65 3.17
N GLY A 75 15.76 -9.17 3.15
CA GLY A 75 16.85 -9.83 2.43
C GLY A 75 16.69 -9.73 0.90
N VAL A 76 16.94 -10.84 0.21
CA VAL A 76 16.76 -10.94 -1.26
C VAL A 76 15.33 -11.38 -1.54
N GLN A 77 14.58 -10.56 -2.26
CA GLN A 77 13.19 -10.86 -2.64
C GLN A 77 13.11 -11.47 -4.04
N GLN A 78 12.22 -12.46 -4.21
CA GLN A 78 11.98 -13.12 -5.50
C GLN A 78 11.20 -12.21 -6.48
N ASP A 79 10.40 -11.29 -5.96
CA ASP A 79 9.54 -10.36 -6.71
C ASP A 79 10.13 -8.95 -6.85
N ALA A 80 11.46 -8.82 -6.69
CA ALA A 80 12.14 -7.52 -6.78
C ALA A 80 11.87 -6.78 -8.10
N HIS A 81 11.69 -7.51 -9.21
CA HIS A 81 11.37 -6.92 -10.51
C HIS A 81 9.99 -6.24 -10.54
N GLU A 82 9.00 -6.75 -9.81
CA GLU A 82 7.66 -6.14 -9.73
C GLU A 82 7.69 -4.80 -9.00
N VAL A 83 8.54 -4.70 -7.97
CA VAL A 83 8.77 -3.44 -7.27
C VAL A 83 9.41 -2.41 -8.19
N GLU A 84 10.39 -2.83 -9.00
CA GLU A 84 11.03 -1.93 -9.96
C GLU A 84 10.05 -1.47 -11.05
N ASP A 85 9.23 -2.38 -11.60
CA ASP A 85 8.20 -2.05 -12.60
C ASP A 85 7.15 -1.08 -12.02
N ALA A 86 6.74 -1.29 -10.76
CA ALA A 86 5.85 -0.38 -10.07
C ALA A 86 6.48 1.02 -9.88
N LEU A 87 7.76 1.09 -9.51
CA LEU A 87 8.48 2.36 -9.36
C LEU A 87 8.68 3.07 -10.70
N GLU A 88 8.96 2.35 -11.77
CA GLU A 88 9.03 2.93 -13.12
C GLU A 88 7.69 3.55 -13.52
N PHE A 89 6.59 2.84 -13.29
CA PHE A 89 5.23 3.36 -13.55
C PHE A 89 4.89 4.57 -12.68
N ILE A 90 5.19 4.54 -11.37
CA ILE A 90 4.92 5.63 -10.42
C ILE A 90 5.76 6.85 -10.76
N ASN A 91 7.03 6.65 -11.07
CA ASN A 91 8.06 7.69 -11.27
C ASN A 91 8.16 8.65 -10.07
N PRO A 92 8.54 8.16 -8.86
CA PRO A 92 8.56 8.96 -7.64
C PRO A 92 9.66 10.01 -7.64
N ASP A 93 9.47 11.10 -6.88
CA ASP A 93 10.51 12.12 -6.70
C ASP A 93 11.78 11.58 -6.04
N THR A 94 11.61 10.66 -5.10
CA THR A 94 12.71 10.03 -4.36
C THR A 94 12.38 8.59 -4.06
N THR A 95 13.37 7.71 -4.13
CA THR A 95 13.26 6.31 -3.74
C THR A 95 14.33 5.96 -2.71
N TYR A 96 13.91 5.36 -1.59
CA TYR A 96 14.82 4.76 -0.62
C TYR A 96 14.68 3.24 -0.62
N THR A 97 15.77 2.55 -0.30
CA THR A 97 15.77 1.11 -0.07
C THR A 97 16.29 0.84 1.34
N VAL A 98 15.46 0.22 2.16
CA VAL A 98 15.83 -0.18 3.52
C VAL A 98 15.60 -1.68 3.68
N ASN A 99 16.67 -2.45 3.79
CA ASN A 99 16.59 -3.87 4.08
C ASN A 99 16.18 -4.06 5.55
N ILE A 100 14.99 -4.61 5.76
CA ILE A 100 14.44 -4.81 7.12
C ILE A 100 14.95 -6.07 7.80
N LYS A 101 15.60 -6.98 7.07
CA LYS A 101 16.03 -8.30 7.61
C LYS A 101 16.88 -8.20 8.86
N PRO A 102 17.95 -7.38 8.93
CA PRO A 102 18.78 -7.31 10.13
C PRO A 102 18.01 -6.90 11.38
N ALA A 103 17.09 -5.93 11.26
CA ALA A 103 16.29 -5.46 12.39
C ALA A 103 15.27 -6.51 12.86
N VAL A 104 14.58 -7.16 11.93
CA VAL A 104 13.61 -8.23 12.24
C VAL A 104 14.31 -9.42 12.88
N ASP A 105 15.43 -9.88 12.30
CA ASP A 105 16.17 -11.02 12.83
C ASP A 105 16.70 -10.75 14.24
N GLN A 106 17.18 -9.53 14.50
CA GLN A 106 17.62 -9.12 15.84
C GLN A 106 16.47 -9.09 16.84
N SER A 107 15.28 -8.60 16.44
CA SER A 107 14.07 -8.63 17.28
C SER A 107 13.68 -10.05 17.65
N VAL A 108 13.63 -10.95 16.66
CA VAL A 108 13.34 -12.39 16.87
C VAL A 108 14.34 -13.05 17.80
N GLN A 109 15.64 -12.75 17.60
CA GLN A 109 16.69 -13.28 18.46
C GLN A 109 16.53 -12.80 19.90
N SER A 110 16.31 -11.51 20.14
CA SER A 110 16.15 -10.94 21.47
C SER A 110 14.96 -11.54 22.23
N LEU A 111 13.83 -11.78 21.53
CA LEU A 111 12.68 -12.48 22.09
C LEU A 111 13.01 -13.93 22.44
N SER A 112 13.75 -14.64 21.59
CA SER A 112 14.16 -16.01 21.83
C SER A 112 15.09 -16.13 23.05
N GLU A 113 16.01 -15.19 23.23
CA GLU A 113 16.88 -15.10 24.41
C GLU A 113 16.09 -14.88 25.70
N ALA A 114 14.95 -14.18 25.61
CA ALA A 114 13.99 -14.02 26.71
C ALA A 114 13.04 -15.22 26.90
N GLY A 115 13.23 -16.31 26.13
CA GLY A 115 12.41 -17.52 26.21
C GLY A 115 11.12 -17.47 25.36
N ILE A 116 10.93 -16.43 24.53
CA ILE A 116 9.76 -16.26 23.68
C ILE A 116 10.12 -16.70 22.24
N LYS A 117 9.58 -17.84 21.83
CA LYS A 117 9.78 -18.37 20.46
C LYS A 117 8.60 -17.98 19.59
N LEU A 118 8.84 -17.16 18.58
CA LEU A 118 7.85 -16.79 17.60
C LEU A 118 7.61 -17.91 16.59
N THR A 119 6.35 -18.11 16.19
CA THR A 119 5.98 -18.89 15.01
C THR A 119 6.33 -18.12 13.74
N ASP A 120 6.32 -18.79 12.59
CA ASP A 120 6.55 -18.14 11.29
C ASP A 120 5.53 -17.02 11.01
N PHE A 121 4.25 -17.27 11.29
CA PHE A 121 3.19 -16.25 11.23
C PHE A 121 3.49 -15.03 12.13
N GLN A 122 3.92 -15.24 13.37
CA GLN A 122 4.28 -14.15 14.29
C GLN A 122 5.52 -13.38 13.81
N LYS A 123 6.49 -14.06 13.21
CA LYS A 123 7.64 -13.43 12.56
C LYS A 123 7.18 -12.57 11.36
N GLY A 124 6.19 -13.01 10.59
CA GLY A 124 5.54 -12.22 9.54
C GLY A 124 4.99 -10.90 10.08
N ASN A 125 4.35 -10.92 11.25
CA ASN A 125 3.88 -9.69 11.92
C ASN A 125 5.05 -8.77 12.32
N GLU A 126 6.21 -9.32 12.74
CA GLU A 126 7.41 -8.50 13.00
C GLU A 126 7.92 -7.82 11.74
N LYS A 127 7.91 -8.51 10.59
CA LYS A 127 8.26 -7.91 9.29
C LYS A 127 7.33 -6.74 8.94
N ALA A 128 6.01 -6.91 9.08
CA ALA A 128 5.03 -5.86 8.81
C ALA A 128 5.22 -4.64 9.73
N ARG A 129 5.47 -4.86 11.01
CA ARG A 129 5.74 -3.76 11.98
C ARG A 129 7.06 -3.05 11.70
N GLU A 130 8.09 -3.76 11.28
CA GLU A 130 9.36 -3.14 10.91
C GLU A 130 9.20 -2.25 9.66
N ARG A 131 8.44 -2.70 8.66
CA ARG A 131 8.08 -1.89 7.50
C ARG A 131 7.33 -0.61 7.89
N MET A 132 6.36 -0.71 8.77
CA MET A 132 5.66 0.44 9.34
C MET A 132 6.64 1.40 10.02
N LYS A 133 7.47 0.91 10.93
CA LYS A 133 8.43 1.70 11.68
C LYS A 133 9.37 2.49 10.76
N VAL A 134 9.90 1.86 9.72
CA VAL A 134 10.80 2.52 8.76
C VAL A 134 10.10 3.66 8.02
N GLN A 135 8.87 3.47 7.58
CA GLN A 135 8.09 4.51 6.89
C GLN A 135 7.87 5.73 7.79
N PHE A 136 7.46 5.52 9.05
CA PHE A 136 7.28 6.62 10.00
C PHE A 136 8.60 7.31 10.37
N SER A 137 9.71 6.57 10.44
CA SER A 137 11.04 7.16 10.67
C SER A 137 11.45 8.08 9.52
N ILE A 138 11.22 7.67 8.27
CA ILE A 138 11.50 8.50 7.09
C ILE A 138 10.58 9.74 7.09
N ALA A 139 9.28 9.56 7.34
CA ALA A 139 8.32 10.64 7.39
C ALA A 139 8.71 11.68 8.47
N SER A 140 9.07 11.23 9.66
CA SER A 140 9.53 12.12 10.74
C SER A 140 10.79 12.90 10.36
N ASN A 141 11.76 12.25 9.72
CA ASN A 141 13.00 12.89 9.30
C ASN A 141 12.80 13.91 8.18
N THR A 142 11.80 13.72 7.33
CA THR A 142 11.56 14.53 6.13
C THR A 142 10.36 15.50 6.26
N GLN A 143 9.85 15.71 7.47
CA GLN A 143 8.66 16.53 7.74
C GLN A 143 7.45 16.05 6.91
N GLY A 144 7.18 14.77 6.96
CA GLY A 144 6.18 14.12 6.14
C GLY A 144 5.14 13.33 6.91
N ILE A 145 4.27 12.72 6.13
CA ILE A 145 3.25 11.79 6.60
C ILE A 145 3.36 10.47 5.84
N VAL A 146 2.84 9.39 6.45
CA VAL A 146 2.77 8.06 5.86
C VAL A 146 1.41 7.87 5.21
N LEU A 147 1.41 7.43 3.96
CA LEU A 147 0.22 7.01 3.23
C LEU A 147 -0.07 5.52 3.49
N GLY A 148 -1.33 5.19 3.71
CA GLY A 148 -1.82 3.81 3.81
C GLY A 148 -2.38 3.32 2.50
N THR A 149 -2.34 2.00 2.34
CA THR A 149 -2.89 1.29 1.18
C THR A 149 -4.13 0.48 1.53
N ASP A 150 -4.60 0.54 2.77
CA ASP A 150 -5.78 -0.19 3.24
C ASP A 150 -7.02 0.25 2.47
N HIS A 151 -7.85 -0.73 2.17
CA HIS A 151 -9.16 -0.53 1.55
C HIS A 151 -10.25 -1.34 2.29
N SER A 152 -11.51 -1.06 1.96
CA SER A 152 -12.67 -1.59 2.69
C SER A 152 -12.72 -3.13 2.76
N ALA A 153 -12.26 -3.83 1.72
CA ALA A 153 -12.27 -5.29 1.68
C ALA A 153 -11.33 -5.92 2.74
N GLU A 154 -10.12 -5.40 2.91
CA GLU A 154 -9.16 -5.89 3.91
C GLU A 154 -9.65 -5.61 5.34
N ASN A 155 -10.25 -4.46 5.57
CA ASN A 155 -10.76 -4.07 6.88
C ASN A 155 -11.89 -4.97 7.37
N ILE A 156 -12.79 -5.39 6.49
CA ILE A 156 -13.92 -6.26 6.84
C ILE A 156 -13.46 -7.68 7.14
N THR A 157 -12.48 -8.18 6.41
CA THR A 157 -11.96 -9.53 6.62
C THR A 157 -11.04 -9.65 7.83
N GLY A 158 -10.53 -8.54 8.37
CA GLY A 158 -9.57 -8.53 9.46
C GLY A 158 -8.20 -9.09 9.06
N PHE A 159 -7.92 -9.18 7.77
CA PHE A 159 -6.68 -9.72 7.23
C PHE A 159 -5.58 -8.65 7.21
N TYR A 160 -5.08 -8.30 8.38
CA TYR A 160 -3.99 -7.33 8.55
C TYR A 160 -3.20 -7.58 9.83
N THR A 161 -1.97 -7.13 9.85
CA THR A 161 -1.14 -7.10 11.06
C THR A 161 -1.49 -5.88 11.90
N LYS A 162 -1.92 -6.10 13.16
CA LYS A 162 -2.20 -5.00 14.09
C LYS A 162 -0.95 -4.12 14.29
N TYR A 163 -1.09 -2.83 13.99
CA TYR A 163 0.01 -1.86 13.98
C TYR A 163 1.16 -2.24 13.03
N GLY A 164 0.83 -2.90 11.93
CA GLY A 164 1.77 -3.23 10.88
C GLY A 164 1.80 -2.19 9.77
N ASP A 165 2.11 -2.63 8.57
CA ASP A 165 2.26 -1.81 7.37
C ASP A 165 0.97 -1.10 6.90
N GLY A 166 -0.21 -1.51 7.40
CA GLY A 166 -1.47 -0.77 7.25
C GLY A 166 -1.58 0.49 8.13
N ALA A 167 -0.72 0.68 9.13
CA ALA A 167 -0.71 1.89 9.95
C ALA A 167 -0.23 3.09 9.13
N ALA A 168 -1.03 4.15 9.09
CA ALA A 168 -0.79 5.32 8.26
C ALA A 168 -1.45 6.58 8.86
N ASP A 169 -1.03 7.75 8.37
CA ASP A 169 -1.65 9.03 8.73
C ASP A 169 -2.94 9.28 7.92
N ILE A 170 -2.93 8.91 6.64
CA ILE A 170 -4.11 8.95 5.77
C ILE A 170 -4.15 7.70 4.86
N ALA A 171 -5.36 7.29 4.46
CA ALA A 171 -5.61 6.15 3.58
C ALA A 171 -6.41 6.60 2.34
N PRO A 172 -5.74 7.08 1.28
CA PRO A 172 -6.41 7.74 0.16
C PRO A 172 -7.34 6.83 -0.66
N ILE A 173 -7.09 5.51 -0.66
CA ILE A 173 -7.87 4.53 -1.43
C ILE A 173 -8.85 3.72 -0.57
N PHE A 174 -9.07 4.12 0.69
CA PHE A 174 -9.92 3.36 1.62
C PHE A 174 -11.33 3.09 1.10
N GLY A 175 -11.92 4.00 0.36
CA GLY A 175 -13.26 3.85 -0.24
C GLY A 175 -13.33 2.92 -1.47
N LEU A 176 -12.20 2.39 -1.94
CA LEU A 176 -12.16 1.50 -3.09
C LEU A 176 -12.30 0.03 -2.68
N ASN A 177 -12.79 -0.78 -3.61
CA ASN A 177 -12.62 -2.24 -3.58
C ASN A 177 -11.51 -2.69 -4.56
N LYS A 178 -11.12 -3.96 -4.52
CA LYS A 178 -10.04 -4.50 -5.38
C LYS A 178 -10.33 -4.30 -6.87
N ARG A 179 -11.56 -4.51 -7.29
CA ARG A 179 -12.00 -4.36 -8.69
C ARG A 179 -11.88 -2.91 -9.17
N GLN A 180 -12.28 -1.96 -8.32
CA GLN A 180 -12.15 -0.54 -8.62
C GLN A 180 -10.68 -0.13 -8.75
N GLY A 181 -9.81 -0.54 -7.83
CA GLY A 181 -8.38 -0.28 -7.89
C GLY A 181 -7.74 -0.83 -9.18
N LYS A 182 -8.11 -2.03 -9.58
CA LYS A 182 -7.68 -2.64 -10.86
C LYS A 182 -8.09 -1.80 -12.08
N GLN A 183 -9.34 -1.33 -12.10
CA GLN A 183 -9.84 -0.47 -13.19
C GLN A 183 -9.10 0.86 -13.26
N LEU A 184 -8.80 1.48 -12.10
CA LEU A 184 -8.04 2.73 -12.05
C LEU A 184 -6.61 2.55 -12.55
N LEU A 185 -5.92 1.48 -12.15
CA LEU A 185 -4.57 1.18 -12.66
C LEU A 185 -4.56 0.96 -14.17
N ALA A 186 -5.51 0.19 -14.70
CA ALA A 186 -5.65 -0.01 -16.14
C ALA A 186 -5.88 1.32 -16.89
N TYR A 187 -6.74 2.18 -16.33
CA TYR A 187 -7.02 3.50 -16.90
C TYR A 187 -5.79 4.43 -16.90
N LEU A 188 -5.00 4.37 -15.82
CA LEU A 188 -3.75 5.13 -15.68
C LEU A 188 -2.61 4.60 -16.54
N GLY A 189 -2.81 3.51 -17.27
CA GLY A 189 -1.82 2.93 -18.17
C GLY A 189 -0.77 2.05 -17.48
N ALA A 190 -1.07 1.51 -16.30
CA ALA A 190 -0.17 0.57 -15.64
C ALA A 190 0.06 -0.70 -16.48
N PRO A 191 1.29 -1.28 -16.44
CA PRO A 191 1.53 -2.61 -16.99
C PRO A 191 0.56 -3.65 -16.41
N LYS A 192 0.00 -4.51 -17.27
CA LYS A 192 -1.06 -5.47 -16.87
C LYS A 192 -0.67 -6.36 -15.69
N HIS A 193 0.56 -6.85 -15.66
CA HIS A 193 1.04 -7.74 -14.61
C HIS A 193 0.97 -7.11 -13.21
N LEU A 194 1.01 -5.76 -13.08
CA LEU A 194 0.91 -5.05 -11.80
C LEU A 194 -0.51 -5.05 -11.20
N TYR A 195 -1.55 -5.36 -11.99
CA TYR A 195 -2.93 -5.41 -11.51
C TYR A 195 -3.68 -6.71 -11.86
N GLU A 196 -3.06 -7.62 -12.60
CA GLU A 196 -3.62 -8.95 -12.91
C GLU A 196 -3.05 -10.04 -11.98
N LYS A 197 -1.97 -9.75 -11.25
CA LYS A 197 -1.39 -10.67 -10.26
C LYS A 197 -2.41 -10.97 -9.15
N VAL A 198 -2.43 -12.23 -8.72
CA VAL A 198 -3.17 -12.65 -7.53
C VAL A 198 -2.52 -11.96 -6.32
N PRO A 199 -3.30 -11.27 -5.46
CA PRO A 199 -2.78 -10.65 -4.25
C PRO A 199 -2.11 -11.68 -3.33
N THR A 200 -0.90 -11.36 -2.86
CA THR A 200 -0.14 -12.22 -1.95
C THR A 200 0.44 -11.39 -0.81
N ALA A 201 0.32 -11.89 0.42
CA ALA A 201 1.02 -11.35 1.57
C ALA A 201 2.33 -12.14 1.75
N ASP A 202 3.48 -11.56 1.42
CA ASP A 202 4.79 -12.19 1.59
C ASP A 202 5.29 -11.99 3.02
N LEU A 203 4.64 -12.65 3.98
CA LEU A 203 4.94 -12.54 5.40
C LEU A 203 5.60 -13.80 5.97
N GLU A 204 5.17 -14.98 5.56
CA GLU A 204 5.61 -16.27 6.09
C GLU A 204 6.80 -16.85 5.30
N ASP A 205 7.84 -17.31 6.00
CA ASP A 205 9.02 -17.94 5.37
C ASP A 205 8.69 -19.35 4.86
N ASP A 206 7.83 -20.09 5.58
CA ASP A 206 7.44 -21.47 5.24
C ASP A 206 6.45 -21.55 4.07
N LYS A 207 5.71 -20.47 3.82
CA LYS A 207 4.74 -20.36 2.71
C LYS A 207 4.88 -19.01 2.00
N PRO A 208 6.00 -18.79 1.29
CA PRO A 208 6.22 -17.53 0.58
C PRO A 208 5.15 -17.33 -0.49
N GLN A 209 4.64 -16.10 -0.59
CA GLN A 209 3.64 -15.70 -1.58
C GLN A 209 2.32 -16.51 -1.56
N LEU A 210 1.87 -16.94 -0.37
CA LEU A 210 0.56 -17.53 -0.22
C LEU A 210 -0.51 -16.53 -0.71
N PRO A 211 -1.41 -16.91 -1.64
CA PRO A 211 -2.48 -16.03 -2.08
C PRO A 211 -3.40 -15.63 -0.92
N ASP A 212 -3.74 -14.35 -0.83
CA ASP A 212 -4.65 -13.82 0.22
C ASP A 212 -5.98 -14.56 0.22
N GLU A 213 -6.53 -14.86 -0.96
CA GLU A 213 -7.80 -15.58 -1.13
C GLU A 213 -7.73 -17.01 -0.59
N GLU A 214 -6.56 -17.67 -0.68
CA GLU A 214 -6.37 -19.01 -0.09
C GLU A 214 -6.28 -18.92 1.45
N ALA A 215 -5.59 -17.91 1.98
CA ALA A 215 -5.49 -17.67 3.41
C ALA A 215 -6.85 -17.29 4.03
N LEU A 216 -7.67 -16.52 3.32
CA LEU A 216 -9.01 -16.10 3.74
C LEU A 216 -10.08 -17.19 3.55
N GLY A 217 -9.87 -18.11 2.60
CA GLY A 217 -10.86 -19.10 2.19
C GLY A 217 -12.05 -18.50 1.43
N VAL A 218 -11.91 -17.28 0.91
CA VAL A 218 -12.94 -16.56 0.15
C VAL A 218 -12.27 -15.64 -0.87
N SER A 219 -12.86 -15.48 -2.06
CA SER A 219 -12.30 -14.63 -3.10
C SER A 219 -12.57 -13.12 -2.85
N TYR A 220 -11.67 -12.25 -3.30
CA TYR A 220 -11.94 -10.80 -3.31
C TYR A 220 -13.18 -10.42 -4.15
N HIS A 221 -13.50 -11.24 -5.16
CA HIS A 221 -14.74 -11.08 -5.94
C HIS A 221 -15.97 -11.22 -5.06
N ASP A 222 -16.02 -12.25 -4.20
CA ASP A 222 -17.13 -12.49 -3.29
C ASP A 222 -17.21 -11.41 -2.20
N ILE A 223 -16.07 -10.97 -1.68
CA ILE A 223 -15.98 -9.86 -0.72
C ILE A 223 -16.51 -8.57 -1.35
N ASP A 224 -16.08 -8.24 -2.56
CA ASP A 224 -16.53 -7.06 -3.29
C ASP A 224 -18.05 -7.10 -3.57
N ASP A 225 -18.59 -8.26 -3.90
CA ASP A 225 -20.03 -8.44 -4.14
C ASP A 225 -20.85 -8.30 -2.85
N TYR A 226 -20.33 -8.79 -1.71
CA TYR A 226 -20.94 -8.59 -0.40
C TYR A 226 -20.98 -7.10 -0.03
N LEU A 227 -19.87 -6.38 -0.13
CA LEU A 227 -19.78 -4.95 0.15
C LEU A 227 -20.78 -4.15 -0.66
N ARG A 228 -20.90 -4.43 -1.96
CA ARG A 228 -21.87 -3.77 -2.83
C ARG A 228 -23.32 -4.08 -2.46
N SER A 229 -23.58 -5.26 -1.89
CA SER A 229 -24.93 -5.60 -1.41
C SER A 229 -25.31 -4.80 -0.17
N GLU A 230 -24.38 -4.51 0.70
CA GLU A 230 -24.58 -3.69 1.90
C GLU A 230 -24.78 -2.20 1.55
N GLU A 231 -23.99 -1.63 0.62
CA GLU A 231 -24.17 -0.26 0.13
C GLU A 231 -25.57 0.01 -0.43
N ARG A 232 -26.24 -1.01 -0.98
CA ARG A 232 -27.62 -0.88 -1.51
C ARG A 232 -28.70 -0.99 -0.44
N ARG A 233 -28.34 -1.34 0.79
CA ARG A 233 -29.29 -1.47 1.91
C ARG A 233 -29.38 -0.21 2.78
N VAL A 234 -28.47 0.76 2.57
CA VAL A 234 -28.47 2.09 3.17
C VAL A 234 -29.08 3.11 2.22
#